data_752f8dcc192beecab0d425e30a4c91c2
#
_entry.id   752f8dcc192beecab0d425e30a4c91c2
#
_cell.length_a   1.000
_cell.length_b   1.000
_cell.length_c   1.000
_cell.angle_alpha   90.00
_cell.angle_beta   90.00
_cell.angle_gamma   90.00
#
_symmetry.space_group_name_H-M   'P 1'
#
loop_
_entity.id
_entity.type
_entity.pdbx_description
1 polymer ?
#
loop_
_entity_poly.entity_id
_entity_poly.type
_entity_poly.pdbx_seq_one_letter_code
_entity_poly.pdbx_strand_id
1 'polypeptide(L)'
;HLAQAGAHVLLLARTKETLDEVKAEIEANGGKASVFPCDLNDMESIDAVSKEILASVDHIDILINNAGRSIRRAVHESIDRFHDFERTMQLNYFGAVRLVLNVLPHMMQRKDGQIINISSIGVLANATRFSAYVASKAALDAFSRCLSAEVHSHKIAR
;
A
#
# COMPACT_ATOMS: atom_id res chain seq x y z
N HIS A 1 -1.20 2.88 -17.16
CA HIS A 1 -2.64 2.65 -17.44
C HIS A 1 -3.55 3.61 -16.68
N LEU A 2 -3.40 3.79 -15.35
CA LEU A 2 -4.28 4.70 -14.59
C LEU A 2 -4.17 6.15 -15.09
N ALA A 3 -2.96 6.64 -15.32
CA ALA A 3 -2.73 7.97 -15.90
C ALA A 3 -3.31 8.11 -17.31
N GLN A 4 -3.21 7.05 -18.13
CA GLN A 4 -3.84 7.00 -19.46
C GLN A 4 -5.38 7.05 -19.41
N ALA A 5 -5.95 6.57 -18.30
CA ALA A 5 -7.39 6.67 -18.02
C ALA A 5 -7.80 8.04 -17.44
N GLY A 6 -6.86 9.00 -17.35
CA GLY A 6 -7.12 10.35 -16.89
C GLY A 6 -6.90 10.58 -15.39
N ALA A 7 -6.41 9.59 -14.64
CA ALA A 7 -6.10 9.79 -13.22
C ALA A 7 -4.85 10.65 -13.01
N HIS A 8 -4.86 11.51 -11.99
CA HIS A 8 -3.64 12.07 -11.42
C HIS A 8 -3.03 11.05 -10.46
N VAL A 9 -1.90 10.46 -10.84
CA VAL A 9 -1.26 9.38 -10.08
C VAL A 9 -0.27 9.94 -9.06
N LEU A 10 -0.47 9.62 -7.77
CA LEU A 10 0.45 9.96 -6.70
C LEU A 10 1.37 8.75 -6.47
N LEU A 11 2.65 8.91 -6.81
CA LEU A 11 3.63 7.83 -6.82
C LEU A 11 4.39 7.81 -5.49
N LEU A 12 4.28 6.72 -4.73
CA LEU A 12 4.97 6.51 -3.45
C LEU A 12 5.96 5.36 -3.55
N ALA A 13 7.23 5.62 -3.33
CA ALA A 13 8.29 4.64 -3.14
C ALA A 13 9.52 5.30 -2.49
N ARG A 14 10.52 4.51 -2.11
CA ARG A 14 11.71 5.00 -1.41
C ARG A 14 12.66 5.81 -2.29
N THR A 15 12.82 5.39 -3.54
CA THR A 15 13.86 5.89 -4.44
C THR A 15 13.28 7.02 -5.31
N LYS A 16 13.65 8.26 -4.99
CA LYS A 16 13.14 9.44 -5.68
C LYS A 16 13.45 9.41 -7.17
N GLU A 17 14.66 9.02 -7.54
CA GLU A 17 15.12 8.95 -8.93
C GLU A 17 14.24 8.05 -9.78
N THR A 18 13.91 6.84 -9.28
CA THR A 18 13.01 5.92 -9.96
C THR A 18 11.58 6.48 -10.08
N LEU A 19 11.12 7.21 -9.05
CA LEU A 19 9.81 7.86 -9.11
C LEU A 19 9.79 8.98 -10.15
N ASP A 20 10.85 9.77 -10.24
CA ASP A 20 10.99 10.83 -11.23
C ASP A 20 11.03 10.28 -12.67
N GLU A 21 11.70 9.14 -12.90
CA GLU A 21 11.68 8.43 -14.18
C GLU A 21 10.26 8.00 -14.58
N VAL A 22 9.53 7.36 -13.66
CA VAL A 22 8.16 6.94 -13.90
C VAL A 22 7.23 8.14 -14.13
N LYS A 23 7.41 9.22 -13.38
CA LYS A 23 6.68 10.47 -13.59
C LYS A 23 6.92 11.01 -15.00
N ALA A 24 8.18 11.10 -15.42
CA ALA A 24 8.55 11.59 -16.75
C ALA A 24 7.92 10.74 -17.87
N GLU A 25 7.89 9.41 -17.72
CA GLU A 25 7.21 8.51 -18.66
C GLU A 25 5.70 8.78 -18.73
N ILE A 26 5.04 8.96 -17.58
CA ILE A 26 3.62 9.29 -17.51
C ILE A 26 3.32 10.61 -18.20
N GLU A 27 4.10 11.65 -17.92
CA GLU A 27 3.91 13.00 -18.47
C GLU A 27 4.20 13.03 -19.99
N ALA A 28 5.21 12.30 -20.46
CA ALA A 28 5.50 12.15 -21.90
C ALA A 28 4.35 11.51 -22.67
N ASN A 29 3.53 10.68 -22.01
CA ASN A 29 2.33 10.07 -22.58
C ASN A 29 1.04 10.87 -22.30
N GLY A 30 1.16 12.14 -21.88
CA GLY A 30 0.03 13.04 -21.65
C GLY A 30 -0.73 12.82 -20.35
N GLY A 31 -0.21 11.98 -19.46
CA GLY A 31 -0.79 11.76 -18.12
C GLY A 31 -0.32 12.75 -17.08
N LYS A 32 -0.81 12.63 -15.85
CA LYS A 32 -0.42 13.48 -14.72
C LYS A 32 0.08 12.63 -13.56
N ALA A 33 1.24 12.98 -13.01
CA ALA A 33 1.78 12.30 -11.84
C ALA A 33 2.49 13.26 -10.88
N SER A 34 2.44 12.96 -9.59
CA SER A 34 3.21 13.60 -8.53
C SER A 34 4.02 12.56 -7.75
N VAL A 35 5.20 12.95 -7.27
CA VAL A 35 6.16 12.06 -6.64
C VAL A 35 6.26 12.37 -5.16
N PHE A 36 6.16 11.33 -4.33
CA PHE A 36 6.26 11.40 -2.88
C PHE A 36 7.21 10.31 -2.36
N PRO A 37 8.50 10.62 -2.17
CA PRO A 37 9.46 9.67 -1.62
C PRO A 37 9.05 9.27 -0.20
N CYS A 38 8.91 7.96 0.05
CA CYS A 38 8.45 7.43 1.32
C CYS A 38 9.02 6.05 1.59
N ASP A 39 9.61 5.82 2.75
CA ASP A 39 9.90 4.47 3.23
C ASP A 39 8.69 3.91 3.98
N LEU A 40 8.00 2.97 3.35
CA LEU A 40 6.84 2.29 3.95
C LEU A 40 7.20 1.33 5.10
N ASN A 41 8.48 1.20 5.46
CA ASN A 41 8.89 0.54 6.69
C ASN A 41 8.98 1.51 7.87
N ASP A 42 8.96 2.81 7.63
CA ASP A 42 9.07 3.86 8.62
C ASP A 42 7.71 4.55 8.82
N MET A 43 7.15 4.43 10.02
CA MET A 43 5.85 5.01 10.36
C MET A 43 5.88 6.54 10.35
N GLU A 44 6.97 7.17 10.77
CA GLU A 44 7.12 8.64 10.75
C GLU A 44 7.17 9.16 9.31
N SER A 45 7.89 8.45 8.43
CA SER A 45 7.92 8.74 6.99
C SER A 45 6.53 8.65 6.37
N ILE A 46 5.75 7.61 6.71
CA ILE A 46 4.37 7.46 6.23
C ILE A 46 3.49 8.60 6.72
N ASP A 47 3.59 8.98 7.99
CA ASP A 47 2.78 10.07 8.55
C ASP A 47 3.11 11.41 7.92
N ALA A 48 4.39 11.71 7.73
CA ALA A 48 4.84 12.95 7.11
C ALA A 48 4.35 13.05 5.66
N VAL A 49 4.55 12.00 4.87
CA VAL A 49 4.14 11.99 3.46
C VAL A 49 2.62 12.00 3.30
N SER A 50 1.89 11.33 4.18
CA SER A 50 0.41 11.37 4.14
C SER A 50 -0.12 12.79 4.37
N LYS A 51 0.47 13.53 5.31
CA LYS A 51 0.11 14.94 5.57
C LYS A 51 0.44 15.83 4.35
N GLU A 52 1.61 15.63 3.74
CA GLU A 52 2.03 16.35 2.54
C GLU A 52 1.07 16.12 1.38
N ILE A 53 0.71 14.86 1.12
CA ILE A 53 -0.26 14.49 0.08
C ILE A 53 -1.61 15.15 0.34
N LEU A 54 -2.18 15.00 1.53
CA LEU A 54 -3.48 15.56 1.88
C LEU A 54 -3.51 17.10 1.84
N ALA A 55 -2.36 17.76 1.97
CA ALA A 55 -2.23 19.21 1.78
C ALA A 55 -2.04 19.63 0.31
N SER A 56 -1.61 18.72 -0.55
CA SER A 56 -1.26 19.00 -1.95
C SER A 56 -2.37 18.71 -2.95
N VAL A 57 -3.39 17.96 -2.56
CA VAL A 57 -4.54 17.60 -3.41
C VAL A 57 -5.85 17.85 -2.68
N ASP A 58 -6.90 18.16 -3.44
CA ASP A 58 -8.24 18.39 -2.87
C ASP A 58 -8.83 17.09 -2.30
N HIS A 59 -8.50 15.96 -2.90
CA HIS A 59 -9.02 14.66 -2.48
C HIS A 59 -8.18 13.48 -3.01
N ILE A 60 -8.38 12.34 -2.37
CA ILE A 60 -7.87 11.02 -2.79
C ILE A 60 -9.09 10.14 -3.06
N ASP A 61 -9.27 9.71 -4.31
CA ASP A 61 -10.36 8.81 -4.69
C ASP A 61 -10.01 7.36 -4.45
N ILE A 62 -8.76 6.98 -4.76
CA ILE A 62 -8.32 5.59 -4.70
C ILE A 62 -6.96 5.50 -4.01
N LEU A 63 -6.88 4.68 -2.96
CA LEU A 63 -5.61 4.25 -2.37
C LEU A 63 -5.30 2.83 -2.81
N ILE A 64 -4.14 2.62 -3.43
CA ILE A 64 -3.68 1.29 -3.86
C ILE A 64 -2.44 0.88 -3.06
N ASN A 65 -2.60 -0.03 -2.12
CA ASN A 65 -1.51 -0.66 -1.38
C ASN A 65 -0.95 -1.84 -2.19
N ASN A 66 0.00 -1.52 -3.07
CA ASN A 66 0.67 -2.49 -3.94
C ASN A 66 2.06 -2.87 -3.42
N ALA A 67 2.73 -1.98 -2.68
CA ALA A 67 4.06 -2.23 -2.17
C ALA A 67 4.12 -3.51 -1.35
N GLY A 68 5.16 -4.31 -1.58
CA GLY A 68 5.33 -5.55 -0.87
C GLY A 68 6.63 -6.24 -1.21
N ARG A 69 7.05 -7.13 -0.32
CA ARG A 69 8.21 -8.00 -0.54
C ARG A 69 7.84 -9.43 -0.20
N SER A 70 8.50 -10.34 -0.89
CA SER A 70 8.40 -11.77 -0.66
C SER A 70 9.77 -12.33 -0.30
N ILE A 71 9.83 -13.17 0.71
CA ILE A 71 11.01 -13.91 1.10
C ILE A 71 10.68 -15.40 0.96
N ARG A 72 11.44 -16.09 0.13
CA ARG A 72 11.32 -17.55 -0.06
C ARG A 72 12.33 -18.26 0.81
N ARG A 73 11.88 -18.82 1.93
CA ARG A 73 12.69 -19.56 2.89
C ARG A 73 11.85 -20.57 3.64
N ALA A 74 12.36 -21.78 3.84
CA ALA A 74 11.69 -22.78 4.68
C ALA A 74 11.77 -22.36 6.16
N VAL A 75 10.77 -22.76 6.95
CA VAL A 75 10.71 -22.37 8.37
C VAL A 75 11.94 -22.87 9.15
N HIS A 76 12.38 -24.11 8.90
CA HIS A 76 13.58 -24.65 9.54
C HIS A 76 14.88 -23.95 9.14
N GLU A 77 14.91 -23.26 8.00
CA GLU A 77 16.03 -22.40 7.55
C GLU A 77 15.93 -20.98 8.13
N SER A 78 14.89 -20.69 8.91
CA SER A 78 14.59 -19.33 9.42
C SER A 78 14.82 -19.18 10.92
N ILE A 79 15.40 -20.19 11.59
CA ILE A 79 15.56 -20.22 13.06
C ILE A 79 16.29 -18.95 13.55
N ASP A 80 17.38 -18.57 12.90
CA ASP A 80 18.20 -17.41 13.25
C ASP A 80 17.82 -16.15 12.43
N ARG A 81 16.66 -16.14 11.79
CA ARG A 81 16.27 -15.10 10.83
C ARG A 81 14.87 -14.52 11.09
N PHE A 82 14.54 -14.35 12.36
CA PHE A 82 13.25 -13.81 12.75
C PHE A 82 12.98 -12.42 12.12
N HIS A 83 14.03 -11.64 11.89
CA HIS A 83 13.96 -10.36 11.18
C HIS A 83 13.35 -10.43 9.76
N ASP A 84 13.35 -11.60 9.12
CA ASP A 84 12.68 -11.77 7.82
C ASP A 84 11.16 -11.72 7.97
N PHE A 85 10.61 -12.22 9.07
CA PHE A 85 9.19 -12.11 9.42
C PHE A 85 8.84 -10.67 9.77
N GLU A 86 9.62 -10.01 10.62
CA GLU A 86 9.41 -8.62 11.02
C GLU A 86 9.38 -7.69 9.81
N ARG A 87 10.41 -7.75 8.95
CA ARG A 87 10.51 -6.91 7.74
C ARG A 87 9.36 -7.14 6.76
N THR A 88 8.91 -8.39 6.65
CA THR A 88 7.82 -8.74 5.74
C THR A 88 6.50 -8.22 6.28
N MET A 89 6.24 -8.40 7.57
CA MET A 89 5.05 -7.83 8.24
C MET A 89 5.07 -6.30 8.20
N GLN A 90 6.22 -5.69 8.46
CA GLN A 90 6.35 -4.24 8.47
C GLN A 90 5.93 -3.60 7.14
N LEU A 91 6.46 -4.10 6.03
CA LEU A 91 6.14 -3.54 4.71
C LEU A 91 4.74 -3.97 4.22
N ASN A 92 4.44 -5.27 4.29
CA ASN A 92 3.26 -5.82 3.62
C ASN A 92 1.96 -5.59 4.39
N TYR A 93 2.05 -5.35 5.71
CA TYR A 93 0.89 -5.17 6.58
C TYR A 93 0.91 -3.81 7.29
N PHE A 94 1.84 -3.57 8.19
CA PHE A 94 1.82 -2.35 9.01
C PHE A 94 1.92 -1.07 8.19
N GLY A 95 2.79 -1.02 7.18
CA GLY A 95 2.89 0.14 6.29
C GLY A 95 1.60 0.41 5.53
N ALA A 96 0.98 -0.65 4.99
CA ALA A 96 -0.31 -0.55 4.30
C ALA A 96 -1.44 -0.08 5.23
N VAL A 97 -1.53 -0.67 6.43
CA VAL A 97 -2.52 -0.28 7.44
C VAL A 97 -2.33 1.18 7.85
N ARG A 98 -1.08 1.63 8.07
CA ARG A 98 -0.80 3.02 8.45
C ARG A 98 -1.24 4.02 7.38
N LEU A 99 -0.98 3.73 6.09
CA LEU A 99 -1.48 4.55 4.98
C LEU A 99 -3.01 4.60 4.97
N VAL A 100 -3.68 3.45 5.14
CA VAL A 100 -5.15 3.41 5.23
C VAL A 100 -5.65 4.31 6.35
N LEU A 101 -5.11 4.17 7.56
CA LEU A 101 -5.54 4.95 8.73
C LEU A 101 -5.32 6.47 8.55
N ASN A 102 -4.29 6.87 7.82
CA ASN A 102 -4.02 8.29 7.55
C ASN A 102 -4.96 8.87 6.49
N VAL A 103 -5.39 8.09 5.50
CA VAL A 103 -6.24 8.56 4.39
C VAL A 103 -7.72 8.36 4.68
N LEU A 104 -8.09 7.34 5.43
CA LEU A 104 -9.47 6.94 5.69
C LEU A 104 -10.35 8.08 6.26
N PRO A 105 -9.92 8.89 7.25
CA PRO A 105 -10.76 9.98 7.77
C PRO A 105 -11.18 10.95 6.69
N HIS A 106 -10.29 11.24 5.72
CA HIS A 106 -10.57 12.13 4.61
C HIS A 106 -11.63 11.54 3.66
N MET A 107 -11.52 10.25 3.32
CA MET A 107 -12.52 9.54 2.50
C MET A 107 -13.88 9.46 3.23
N MET A 108 -13.86 9.18 4.54
CA MET A 108 -15.10 9.12 5.35
C MET A 108 -15.82 10.46 5.39
N GLN A 109 -15.12 11.58 5.52
CA GLN A 109 -15.69 12.92 5.51
C GLN A 109 -16.37 13.23 4.17
N ARG A 110 -15.76 12.81 3.06
CA ARG A 110 -16.33 12.96 1.71
C ARG A 110 -17.47 11.97 1.42
N LYS A 111 -17.53 10.88 2.15
CA LYS A 111 -18.41 9.73 1.88
C LYS A 111 -18.17 9.13 0.49
N ASP A 112 -16.92 9.14 0.06
CA ASP A 112 -16.48 8.64 -1.24
C ASP A 112 -15.01 8.25 -1.18
N GLY A 113 -14.66 7.10 -1.77
CA GLY A 113 -13.31 6.60 -1.86
C GLY A 113 -13.24 5.11 -2.12
N GLN A 114 -12.06 4.65 -2.54
CA GLN A 114 -11.79 3.23 -2.72
C GLN A 114 -10.42 2.86 -2.16
N ILE A 115 -10.34 1.76 -1.42
CA ILE A 115 -9.08 1.21 -0.91
C ILE A 115 -8.86 -0.15 -1.55
N ILE A 116 -7.75 -0.29 -2.27
CA ILE A 116 -7.35 -1.52 -2.96
C ILE A 116 -6.09 -2.07 -2.30
N ASN A 117 -6.19 -3.21 -1.65
CA ASN A 117 -5.07 -3.92 -1.05
C ASN A 117 -4.68 -5.12 -1.93
N ILE A 118 -3.47 -5.11 -2.47
CA ILE A 118 -2.98 -6.21 -3.30
C ILE A 118 -2.59 -7.39 -2.41
N SER A 119 -3.43 -8.40 -2.39
CA SER A 119 -3.24 -9.67 -1.68
C SER A 119 -2.38 -10.65 -2.49
N SER A 120 -2.51 -11.94 -2.25
CA SER A 120 -1.78 -12.98 -2.95
C SER A 120 -2.58 -14.27 -3.01
N ILE A 121 -2.48 -14.99 -4.11
CA ILE A 121 -2.98 -16.39 -4.18
C ILE A 121 -2.34 -17.29 -3.10
N GLY A 122 -1.16 -16.93 -2.62
CA GLY A 122 -0.49 -17.62 -1.53
C GLY A 122 -1.32 -17.71 -0.25
N VAL A 123 -2.24 -16.76 0.00
CA VAL A 123 -3.15 -16.79 1.15
C VAL A 123 -4.12 -17.96 1.09
N LEU A 124 -4.53 -18.36 -0.12
CA LEU A 124 -5.41 -19.51 -0.34
C LEU A 124 -4.62 -20.83 -0.48
N ALA A 125 -3.48 -20.79 -1.16
CA ALA A 125 -2.69 -21.97 -1.48
C ALA A 125 -1.75 -22.41 -0.36
N ASN A 126 -1.45 -21.56 0.62
CA ASN A 126 -0.50 -21.83 1.71
C ASN A 126 0.86 -22.36 1.21
N ALA A 127 1.43 -21.67 0.23
CA ALA A 127 2.63 -22.11 -0.48
C ALA A 127 3.81 -22.34 0.47
N THR A 128 4.45 -23.52 0.38
CA THR A 128 5.61 -23.86 1.19
C THR A 128 6.77 -22.90 0.92
N ARG A 129 7.64 -22.67 1.92
CA ARG A 129 8.78 -21.76 1.90
C ARG A 129 8.41 -20.26 1.83
N PHE A 130 7.13 -19.88 1.95
CA PHE A 130 6.68 -18.50 1.93
C PHE A 130 5.95 -18.07 3.22
N SER A 131 6.24 -18.74 4.35
CA SER A 131 5.52 -18.56 5.61
C SER A 131 5.42 -17.09 6.06
N ALA A 132 6.53 -16.34 6.05
CA ALA A 132 6.54 -14.91 6.41
C ALA A 132 5.68 -14.09 5.45
N TYR A 133 5.81 -14.33 4.14
CA TYR A 133 5.05 -13.62 3.12
C TYR A 133 3.55 -13.93 3.18
N VAL A 134 3.20 -15.21 3.22
CA VAL A 134 1.80 -15.65 3.28
C VAL A 134 1.13 -15.13 4.54
N ALA A 135 1.79 -15.21 5.70
CA ALA A 135 1.27 -14.66 6.95
C ALA A 135 0.99 -13.15 6.85
N SER A 136 1.91 -12.38 6.26
CA SER A 136 1.73 -10.93 6.11
C SER A 136 0.58 -10.57 5.16
N LYS A 137 0.42 -11.31 4.06
CA LYS A 137 -0.68 -11.09 3.12
C LYS A 137 -2.01 -11.60 3.68
N ALA A 138 -2.03 -12.66 4.47
CA ALA A 138 -3.22 -13.12 5.19
C ALA A 138 -3.70 -12.10 6.23
N ALA A 139 -2.77 -11.46 6.95
CA ALA A 139 -3.09 -10.37 7.87
C ALA A 139 -3.73 -9.18 7.12
N LEU A 140 -3.16 -8.76 6.00
CA LEU A 140 -3.70 -7.69 5.16
C LEU A 140 -5.08 -8.05 4.58
N ASP A 141 -5.28 -9.29 4.16
CA ASP A 141 -6.57 -9.79 3.66
C ASP A 141 -7.65 -9.77 4.75
N ALA A 142 -7.33 -10.25 5.95
CA ALA A 142 -8.23 -10.21 7.10
C ALA A 142 -8.59 -8.75 7.49
N PHE A 143 -7.61 -7.87 7.58
CA PHE A 143 -7.82 -6.45 7.81
C PHE A 143 -8.74 -5.82 6.75
N SER A 144 -8.52 -6.13 5.48
CA SER A 144 -9.33 -5.61 4.37
C SER A 144 -10.80 -6.02 4.48
N ARG A 145 -11.08 -7.25 4.90
CA ARG A 145 -12.45 -7.74 5.13
C ARG A 145 -13.14 -7.02 6.29
N CYS A 146 -12.44 -6.85 7.40
CA CYS A 146 -12.97 -6.10 8.55
C CYS A 146 -13.24 -4.63 8.15
N LEU A 147 -12.25 -3.97 7.55
CA LEU A 147 -12.37 -2.60 7.07
C LEU A 147 -13.60 -2.42 6.17
N SER A 148 -13.82 -3.32 5.22
CA SER A 148 -14.96 -3.24 4.31
C SER A 148 -16.30 -3.28 5.04
N ALA A 149 -16.43 -4.14 6.06
CA ALA A 149 -17.65 -4.21 6.86
C ALA A 149 -17.89 -2.92 7.69
N GLU A 150 -16.81 -2.36 8.23
CA GLU A 150 -16.87 -1.17 9.10
C GLU A 150 -17.14 0.14 8.33
N VAL A 151 -16.60 0.28 7.09
CA VAL A 151 -16.74 1.52 6.32
C VAL A 151 -17.87 1.51 5.30
N HIS A 152 -18.63 0.43 5.23
CA HIS A 152 -19.74 0.29 4.26
C HIS A 152 -20.76 1.45 4.35
N SER A 153 -21.11 1.88 5.54
CA SER A 153 -22.02 3.01 5.77
C SER A 153 -21.47 4.35 5.28
N HIS A 154 -20.17 4.46 5.06
CA HIS A 154 -19.49 5.66 4.58
C HIS A 154 -19.29 5.68 3.07
N LYS A 155 -19.86 4.72 2.32
CA LYS A 155 -19.75 4.57 0.85
C LYS A 155 -18.31 4.45 0.35
N ILE A 156 -17.43 3.86 1.16
CA ILE A 156 -16.06 3.56 0.77
C ILE A 156 -16.02 2.13 0.24
N ALA A 157 -15.55 1.95 -1.00
CA ALA A 157 -15.36 0.67 -1.65
C ALA A 157 -13.96 0.09 -1.34
N ARG A 158 -13.81 -1.22 -1.46
CA ARG A 158 -12.54 -1.94 -1.40
C ARG A 158 -12.23 -2.64 -2.71
#